data_1a8f0195d3f3f89dccb3aa2384ace217
#
_entry.id   1a8f0195d3f3f89dccb3aa2384ace217
#
_cell.length_a   1.000
_cell.length_b   1.000
_cell.length_c   1.000
_cell.angle_alpha   90.00
_cell.angle_beta   90.00
_cell.angle_gamma   90.00
#
_symmetry.space_group_name_H-M   'P 1'
#
loop_
_entity.id
_entity.type
_entity.pdbx_description
1 polymer ?
#
loop_
_entity_poly.entity_id
_entity_poly.type
_entity_poly.pdbx_seq_one_letter_code
_entity_poly.pdbx_strand_id
1 'polypeptide(L)' 'MNLDDLDKILRELEPGKGARVPYDVYELLFSPGEPDDDARGRAYRFARERGVKIDNRPDDNAVWFFKGA' A
#
# COMPACT_ATOMS: atom_id res chain seq x y z
N MET A 1 -7.70 6.01 8.39
CA MET A 1 -7.41 5.96 6.93
C MET A 1 -8.25 4.88 6.28
N ASN A 2 -8.76 5.14 5.09
CA ASN A 2 -9.45 4.15 4.28
C ASN A 2 -8.79 4.07 2.90
N LEU A 3 -9.31 3.19 2.02
CA LEU A 3 -8.72 3.00 0.69
C LEU A 3 -8.79 4.26 -0.17
N ASP A 4 -9.83 5.06 0.00
CA ASP A 4 -9.95 6.32 -0.74
C ASP A 4 -8.86 7.31 -0.32
N ASP A 5 -8.56 7.37 0.98
CA ASP A 5 -7.47 8.21 1.48
C ASP A 5 -6.12 7.76 0.91
N LEU A 6 -5.86 6.46 0.90
CA LEU A 6 -4.62 5.94 0.34
C LEU A 6 -4.55 6.20 -1.17
N ASP A 7 -5.66 6.01 -1.88
CA ASP A 7 -5.73 6.31 -3.31
C ASP A 7 -5.31 7.75 -3.60
N LYS A 8 -5.86 8.70 -2.84
CA LYS A 8 -5.54 10.10 -2.98
C LYS A 8 -4.05 10.37 -2.72
N ILE A 9 -3.52 9.80 -1.64
CA ILE A 9 -2.11 9.95 -1.29
C ILE A 9 -1.22 9.44 -2.44
N LEU A 10 -1.53 8.26 -2.99
CA LEU A 10 -0.73 7.67 -4.05
C LEU A 10 -0.83 8.45 -5.36
N ARG A 11 -2.00 9.00 -5.67
CA ARG A 11 -2.18 9.81 -6.88
C ARG A 11 -1.41 11.13 -6.80
N GLU A 12 -1.32 11.70 -5.61
CA GLU A 12 -0.60 12.95 -5.38
C GLU A 12 0.90 12.75 -5.14
N LEU A 13 1.34 11.51 -5.04
CA LEU A 13 2.74 11.18 -4.77
C LEU A 13 3.60 11.54 -5.97
N GLU A 14 4.70 12.25 -5.71
CA GLU A 14 5.64 12.61 -6.77
C GLU A 14 6.49 11.40 -7.20
N PRO A 15 6.89 11.33 -8.48
CA PRO A 15 7.79 10.26 -8.94
C PRO A 15 9.06 10.19 -8.10
N GLY A 16 9.46 8.98 -7.72
CA GLY A 16 10.62 8.75 -6.87
C GLY A 16 10.34 8.85 -5.39
N LYS A 17 9.12 9.18 -4.99
CA LYS A 17 8.73 9.29 -3.58
C LYS A 17 7.97 8.06 -3.12
N GLY A 18 7.88 7.87 -1.81
CA GLY A 18 7.17 6.76 -1.19
C GLY A 18 6.21 7.19 -0.10
N ALA A 19 5.19 6.38 0.12
CA ALA A 19 4.23 6.57 1.21
C ALA A 19 4.35 5.40 2.18
N ARG A 20 4.50 5.70 3.46
CA ARG A 20 4.60 4.69 4.51
C ARG A 20 3.22 4.36 5.04
N VAL A 21 2.88 3.07 5.03
CA VAL A 21 1.61 2.57 5.60
C VAL A 21 1.96 1.60 6.72
N PRO A 22 1.74 1.97 7.99
CA PRO A 22 1.99 1.05 9.11
C PRO A 22 1.23 -0.26 8.96
N TYR A 23 1.75 -1.34 9.51
CA TYR A 23 1.13 -2.67 9.38
C TYR A 23 -0.30 -2.70 9.89
N ASP A 24 -0.59 -2.05 11.00
CA ASP A 24 -1.94 -2.02 11.55
C ASP A 24 -2.93 -1.35 10.58
N VAL A 25 -2.50 -0.28 9.93
CA VAL A 25 -3.32 0.40 8.91
C VAL A 25 -3.44 -0.48 7.66
N TYR A 26 -2.34 -1.08 7.22
CA TYR A 26 -2.34 -1.97 6.06
C TYR A 26 -3.32 -3.13 6.26
N GLU A 27 -3.32 -3.74 7.43
CA GLU A 27 -4.23 -4.84 7.73
C GLU A 27 -5.69 -4.40 7.69
N LEU A 28 -5.99 -3.20 8.17
CA LEU A 28 -7.35 -2.67 8.12
C LEU A 28 -7.80 -2.43 6.68
N LEU A 29 -6.89 -2.01 5.81
CA LEU A 29 -7.23 -1.69 4.42
C LEU A 29 -7.35 -2.92 3.53
N PHE A 30 -6.51 -3.94 3.74
CA PHE A 30 -6.38 -5.04 2.79
C PHE A 30 -6.67 -6.42 3.36
N SER A 31 -6.71 -6.61 4.67
CA SER A 31 -6.79 -7.95 5.25
C SER A 31 -8.01 -8.25 6.12
N PRO A 32 -9.02 -7.40 6.30
CA PRO A 32 -10.06 -7.69 7.28
C PRO A 32 -10.82 -8.98 6.93
N GLY A 33 -10.59 -10.03 7.73
CA GLY A 33 -11.31 -11.27 7.62
C GLY A 33 -10.97 -12.16 6.43
N GLU A 34 -9.85 -11.90 5.74
CA GLU A 34 -9.47 -12.67 4.55
C GLU A 34 -8.11 -13.35 4.71
N PRO A 35 -7.86 -14.45 3.97
CA PRO A 35 -6.56 -15.08 3.93
C PRO A 35 -5.47 -14.11 3.43
N ASP A 36 -4.26 -14.26 3.94
CA ASP A 36 -3.14 -13.38 3.61
C ASP A 36 -2.87 -13.30 2.12
N ASP A 37 -3.01 -14.42 1.40
CA ASP A 37 -2.74 -14.45 -0.04
C ASP A 37 -3.70 -13.57 -0.82
N ASP A 38 -4.99 -13.58 -0.47
CA ASP A 38 -5.99 -12.73 -1.14
C ASP A 38 -5.77 -11.26 -0.82
N ALA A 39 -5.45 -10.96 0.42
CA ALA A 39 -5.17 -9.59 0.85
C ALA A 39 -3.95 -9.05 0.11
N ARG A 40 -2.90 -9.86 0.00
CA ARG A 40 -1.68 -9.49 -0.72
C ARG A 40 -1.97 -9.25 -2.20
N GLY A 41 -2.74 -10.12 -2.82
CA GLY A 41 -3.12 -9.98 -4.23
C GLY A 41 -3.89 -8.69 -4.49
N ARG A 42 -4.80 -8.32 -3.59
CA ARG A 42 -5.55 -7.08 -3.71
C ARG A 42 -4.65 -5.86 -3.55
N ALA A 43 -3.71 -5.92 -2.61
CA ALA A 43 -2.78 -4.82 -2.39
C ALA A 43 -1.88 -4.60 -3.61
N TYR A 44 -1.37 -5.67 -4.21
CA TYR A 44 -0.55 -5.57 -5.42
C TYR A 44 -1.34 -5.01 -6.59
N ARG A 45 -2.59 -5.44 -6.76
CA ARG A 45 -3.45 -4.91 -7.83
C ARG A 45 -3.73 -3.42 -7.62
N PHE A 46 -4.05 -3.04 -6.39
CA PHE A 46 -4.28 -1.65 -6.03
C PHE A 46 -3.07 -0.77 -6.38
N ALA A 47 -1.87 -1.24 -6.03
CA ALA A 47 -0.63 -0.53 -6.32
C ALA A 47 -0.37 -0.43 -7.83
N ARG A 48 -0.57 -1.54 -8.55
CA ARG A 48 -0.35 -1.59 -9.99
C ARG A 48 -1.24 -0.59 -10.73
N GLU A 49 -2.51 -0.52 -10.35
CA GLU A 49 -3.46 0.40 -11.00
C GLU A 49 -3.06 1.86 -10.82
N ARG A 50 -2.25 2.15 -9.80
CA ARG A 50 -1.81 3.51 -9.49
C ARG A 50 -0.35 3.77 -9.86
N GLY A 51 0.30 2.80 -10.51
CA GLY A 51 1.68 2.95 -10.96
C GLY A 51 2.71 3.00 -9.84
N VAL A 52 2.41 2.36 -8.70
CA VAL A 52 3.32 2.31 -7.55
C VAL A 52 3.74 0.88 -7.27
N LYS A 53 4.86 0.71 -6.58
CA LYS A 53 5.38 -0.60 -6.18
C LYS A 53 5.26 -0.74 -4.67
N ILE A 54 5.00 -1.97 -4.22
CA ILE A 54 4.92 -2.30 -2.80
C ILE A 54 6.28 -2.77 -2.31
N ASP A 55 6.72 -2.24 -1.18
CA ASP A 55 7.93 -2.69 -0.49
C ASP A 55 7.56 -2.99 0.96
N ASN A 56 7.60 -4.26 1.32
CA ASN A 56 7.33 -4.69 2.69
C ASN A 56 8.58 -4.52 3.53
N ARG A 57 8.47 -3.75 4.61
CA ARG A 57 9.60 -3.48 5.51
C ARG A 57 9.28 -3.91 6.94
N PRO A 58 9.56 -5.18 7.28
CA PRO A 58 9.29 -5.68 8.64
C PRO A 58 10.07 -4.94 9.72
N ASP A 59 11.28 -4.49 9.42
CA ASP A 59 12.11 -3.73 10.34
C ASP A 59 11.52 -2.36 10.68
N ASP A 60 10.65 -1.85 9.82
CA ASP A 60 9.97 -0.57 10.02
C ASP A 60 8.50 -0.76 10.45
N ASN A 61 8.03 -2.00 10.58
CA ASN A 61 6.63 -2.34 10.85
C ASN A 61 5.67 -1.64 9.90
N ALA A 62 6.05 -1.56 8.63
CA ALA A 62 5.26 -0.84 7.64
C ALA A 62 5.42 -1.44 6.25
N VAL A 63 4.45 -1.13 5.40
CA VAL A 63 4.52 -1.38 3.97
C VAL A 63 4.66 -0.03 3.28
N TRP A 64 5.62 0.07 2.38
CA TRP A 64 5.86 1.29 1.63
C TRP A 64 5.33 1.14 0.20
N PHE A 65 4.75 2.22 -0.30
CA PHE A 65 4.29 2.29 -1.68
C PHE A 65 5.14 3.33 -2.40
N PHE A 66 5.94 2.92 -3.37
CA PHE A 66 6.87 3.79 -4.08
C PHE A 66 6.39 4.07 -5.49
N LYS A 67 6.36 5.34 -5.85
CA LYS A 67 6.03 5.74 -7.22
C LYS A 67 7.30 5.71 -8.07
N GLY A 68 7.23 5.07 -9.23
CA GLY A 68 8.35 5.01 -10.15
C GLY A 68 8.76 6.40 -10.65
N ALA A 69 10.04 6.54 -10.87
CA ALA A 69 10.58 7.81 -11.38
C ALA A 69 10.23 8.00 -12.86
#